data_6a358e759f05dc9f4b85c0905a333e1b
#
_entry.id   6a358e759f05dc9f4b85c0905a333e1b
#
_cell.length_a   1.000
_cell.length_b   1.000
_cell.length_c   1.000
_cell.angle_alpha   90.00
_cell.angle_beta   90.00
_cell.angle_gamma   90.00
#
_symmetry.space_group_name_H-M   'P 1'
#
loop_
_entity.id
_entity.type
_entity.pdbx_description
1 polymer ?
#
loop_
_entity_poly.entity_id
_entity_poly.type
_entity_poly.pdbx_seq_one_letter_code
_entity_poly.pdbx_strand_id
1 'polypeptide(L)'
;MKAPRIAFVGRHNSGKTTLLLAVLPLLVAKGIRVGYLKHAHAGFEIDRPDKDSYRARRTGVVQTIVVGGGQTAVIDDAEDLGLDAAIARYARDDLDLLVVEGFKAEPLPKIEVARAALST
;
A
#
# COMPACT_ATOMS: atom_id res chain seq x y z
N MET A 1 -3.06 4.73 18.87
CA MET A 1 -2.52 5.75 17.96
C MET A 1 -1.95 5.06 16.72
N LYS A 2 -2.18 5.63 15.56
CA LYS A 2 -1.64 5.06 14.33
C LYS A 2 -0.14 5.32 14.23
N ALA A 3 0.59 4.42 13.56
CA ALA A 3 2.03 4.49 13.44
C ALA A 3 2.49 5.72 12.66
N PRO A 4 3.71 6.19 12.90
CA PRO A 4 4.33 7.17 12.03
C PRO A 4 4.44 6.61 10.61
N ARG A 5 4.45 7.51 9.63
CA ARG A 5 4.46 7.13 8.23
C ARG A 5 5.56 7.84 7.46
N ILE A 6 6.12 7.14 6.48
CA ILE A 6 7.10 7.71 5.57
C ILE A 6 6.75 7.28 4.15
N ALA A 7 6.79 8.21 3.21
CA ALA A 7 6.46 7.92 1.82
C ALA A 7 7.72 7.80 0.96
N PHE A 8 7.70 6.83 0.05
CA PHE A 8 8.66 6.72 -1.03
C PHE A 8 7.96 7.21 -2.29
N VAL A 9 8.50 8.25 -2.91
CA VAL A 9 7.96 8.86 -4.12
C VAL A 9 9.00 8.86 -5.21
N GLY A 10 8.56 8.88 -6.45
CA GLY A 10 9.46 8.88 -7.60
C GLY A 10 8.73 8.52 -8.87
N ARG A 11 9.36 8.79 -10.00
CA ARG A 11 8.82 8.45 -11.30
C ARG A 11 8.80 6.94 -11.51
N HIS A 12 7.94 6.51 -12.41
CA HIS A 12 7.97 5.15 -12.92
C HIS A 12 9.39 4.83 -13.43
N ASN A 13 9.89 3.65 -13.12
CA ASN A 13 11.24 3.20 -13.48
C ASN A 13 12.37 4.01 -12.82
N SER A 14 12.10 4.69 -11.71
CA SER A 14 13.15 5.42 -10.98
C SER A 14 14.01 4.51 -10.09
N GLY A 15 13.60 3.26 -9.89
CA GLY A 15 14.24 2.36 -8.93
C GLY A 15 13.53 2.34 -7.57
N LYS A 16 12.37 2.97 -7.48
CA LYS A 16 11.61 3.08 -6.22
C LYS A 16 11.26 1.70 -5.64
N THR A 17 10.74 0.81 -6.46
CA THR A 17 10.37 -0.54 -6.02
C THR A 17 11.61 -1.33 -5.60
N THR A 18 12.71 -1.22 -6.35
CA THR A 18 13.97 -1.88 -6.01
C THR A 18 14.46 -1.43 -4.65
N LEU A 19 14.42 -0.13 -4.38
CA LEU A 19 14.85 0.42 -3.09
C LEU A 19 13.93 -0.08 -1.98
N LEU A 20 12.62 -0.04 -2.18
CA LEU A 20 11.65 -0.52 -1.19
C LEU A 20 11.90 -1.98 -0.83
N LEU A 21 12.08 -2.83 -1.83
CA LEU A 21 12.30 -4.26 -1.60
C LEU A 21 13.64 -4.54 -0.92
N ALA A 22 14.59 -3.62 -0.98
CA ALA A 22 15.84 -3.72 -0.24
C ALA A 22 15.69 -3.21 1.20
N VAL A 23 14.91 -2.16 1.41
CA VAL A 23 14.77 -1.52 2.73
C VAL A 23 13.82 -2.30 3.65
N LEU A 24 12.69 -2.78 3.12
CA LEU A 24 11.67 -3.43 3.94
C LEU A 24 12.21 -4.62 4.74
N PRO A 25 12.97 -5.55 4.14
CA PRO A 25 13.51 -6.68 4.92
C PRO A 25 14.47 -6.23 6.03
N LEU A 26 15.20 -5.14 5.82
CA LEU A 26 16.10 -4.63 6.84
C LEU A 26 15.33 -4.10 8.06
N LEU A 27 14.22 -3.44 7.81
CA LEU A 27 13.36 -2.96 8.90
C LEU A 27 12.73 -4.11 9.66
N VAL A 28 12.24 -5.09 8.94
CA VAL A 28 11.64 -6.28 9.55
C VAL A 28 12.67 -7.03 10.38
N ALA A 29 13.90 -7.18 9.89
CA ALA A 29 14.97 -7.86 10.61
C ALA A 29 15.34 -7.16 11.93
N LYS A 30 15.07 -5.87 12.04
CA LYS A 30 15.29 -5.11 13.27
C LYS A 30 14.14 -5.25 14.28
N GLY A 31 13.14 -6.04 13.97
CA GLY A 31 11.98 -6.22 14.85
C GLY A 31 10.93 -5.14 14.72
N ILE A 32 11.01 -4.29 13.68
CA ILE A 32 10.02 -3.24 13.43
C ILE A 32 8.79 -3.86 12.78
N ARG A 33 7.61 -3.57 13.32
CA ARG A 33 6.35 -4.04 12.77
C ARG A 33 5.94 -3.06 11.66
N VAL A 34 6.18 -3.46 10.41
CA VAL A 34 6.03 -2.58 9.25
C VAL A 34 4.74 -2.88 8.52
N GLY A 35 3.98 -1.83 8.21
CA GLY A 35 2.88 -1.90 7.27
C GLY A 35 3.29 -1.27 5.93
N TYR A 36 2.62 -1.66 4.86
CA TYR A 36 2.88 -1.13 3.53
C TYR A 36 1.58 -0.71 2.88
N LEU A 37 1.53 0.53 2.40
CA LEU A 37 0.36 1.10 1.73
C LEU A 37 0.78 1.69 0.40
N LYS A 38 0.10 1.29 -0.66
CA LYS A 38 0.41 1.77 -2.00
C LYS A 38 -0.77 2.48 -2.61
N HIS A 39 -0.52 3.63 -3.22
CA HIS A 39 -1.51 4.33 -4.04
C HIS A 39 -1.34 3.89 -5.50
N ALA A 40 -2.34 3.22 -6.03
CA ALA A 40 -2.32 2.69 -7.40
C ALA A 40 -3.22 3.55 -8.29
N HIS A 41 -2.66 4.57 -8.93
CA HIS A 41 -3.41 5.51 -9.76
C HIS A 41 -4.25 4.85 -10.85
N ALA A 42 -3.69 3.84 -11.50
CA ALA A 42 -4.36 3.17 -12.61
C ALA A 42 -5.26 2.02 -12.15
N GLY A 43 -5.42 1.90 -10.82
CA GLY A 43 -6.15 0.78 -10.25
C GLY A 43 -5.25 -0.43 -10.06
N PHE A 44 -5.83 -1.50 -9.59
CA PHE A 44 -5.10 -2.73 -9.32
C PHE A 44 -6.04 -3.92 -9.39
N GLU A 45 -5.48 -5.12 -9.48
CA GLU A 45 -6.23 -6.36 -9.40
C GLU A 45 -5.55 -7.29 -8.41
N ILE A 46 -6.28 -7.69 -7.37
CA ILE A 46 -5.76 -8.62 -6.36
C ILE A 46 -6.35 -10.00 -6.57
N ASP A 47 -7.63 -10.07 -6.96
CA ASP A 47 -8.29 -11.32 -7.27
C ASP A 47 -8.05 -11.74 -8.71
N ARG A 48 -8.19 -13.06 -8.96
CA ARG A 48 -8.18 -13.60 -10.31
C ARG A 48 -9.60 -13.84 -10.79
N PRO A 49 -9.89 -13.71 -12.12
CA PRO A 49 -11.24 -13.87 -12.65
C PRO A 49 -11.90 -15.21 -12.36
N ASP A 50 -11.14 -16.27 -12.11
CA ASP A 50 -11.66 -17.61 -11.85
C ASP A 50 -11.97 -17.85 -10.37
N LYS A 51 -11.76 -16.88 -9.49
CA LYS A 51 -12.04 -17.04 -8.06
C LYS A 51 -13.47 -16.63 -7.73
N ASP A 52 -14.04 -17.30 -6.72
CA ASP A 52 -15.38 -16.99 -6.25
C ASP A 52 -15.50 -15.56 -5.73
N SER A 53 -14.47 -15.08 -5.01
CA SER A 53 -14.44 -13.71 -4.51
C SER A 53 -14.47 -12.69 -5.64
N TYR A 54 -13.75 -12.95 -6.74
CA TYR A 54 -13.80 -12.10 -7.92
C TYR A 54 -15.20 -12.07 -8.52
N ARG A 55 -15.80 -13.24 -8.68
CA ARG A 55 -17.15 -13.34 -9.27
C ARG A 55 -18.18 -12.65 -8.39
N ALA A 56 -18.08 -12.80 -7.06
CA ALA A 56 -18.97 -12.12 -6.13
C ALA A 56 -18.87 -10.60 -6.29
N ARG A 57 -17.66 -10.07 -6.40
CA ARG A 57 -17.46 -8.64 -6.58
C ARG A 57 -18.11 -8.10 -7.84
N ARG A 58 -18.14 -8.89 -8.91
CA ARG A 58 -18.74 -8.48 -10.18
C ARG A 58 -20.26 -8.42 -10.15
N THR A 59 -20.89 -8.92 -9.11
CA THR A 59 -22.36 -8.87 -8.98
C THR A 59 -22.89 -7.55 -8.44
N GLY A 60 -21.98 -6.67 -7.97
CA GLY A 60 -22.37 -5.37 -7.42
C GLY A 60 -22.35 -5.30 -5.90
N VAL A 61 -21.78 -6.30 -5.22
CA VAL A 61 -21.56 -6.19 -3.78
C VAL A 61 -20.57 -5.07 -3.50
N VAL A 62 -20.74 -4.38 -2.38
CA VAL A 62 -19.92 -3.19 -2.06
C VAL A 62 -18.70 -3.52 -1.23
N GLN A 63 -18.63 -4.70 -0.66
CA GLN A 63 -17.47 -5.13 0.10
C GLN A 63 -17.32 -6.63 0.01
N THR A 64 -16.08 -7.09 -0.15
CA THR A 64 -15.74 -8.51 -0.15
C THR A 64 -14.67 -8.73 0.91
N ILE A 65 -14.88 -9.73 1.76
CA ILE A 65 -13.93 -10.10 2.81
C ILE A 65 -13.57 -11.57 2.63
N VAL A 66 -12.28 -11.86 2.55
CA VAL A 66 -11.78 -13.23 2.41
C VAL A 66 -10.86 -13.52 3.59
N VAL A 67 -11.12 -14.60 4.31
CA VAL A 67 -10.37 -15.00 5.49
C VAL A 67 -9.86 -16.42 5.32
N GLY A 68 -8.61 -16.65 5.60
CA GLY A 68 -8.04 -18.00 5.58
C GLY A 68 -6.52 -18.01 5.58
N GLY A 69 -5.94 -19.10 6.03
CA GLY A 69 -4.49 -19.28 6.00
C GLY A 69 -3.70 -18.25 6.81
N GLY A 70 -4.28 -17.69 7.85
CA GLY A 70 -3.62 -16.66 8.67
C GLY A 70 -3.69 -15.27 8.07
N GLN A 71 -4.50 -15.07 7.03
CA GLN A 71 -4.61 -13.79 6.35
C GLN A 71 -6.06 -13.37 6.18
N THR A 72 -6.28 -12.07 6.07
CA THR A 72 -7.57 -11.50 5.74
C THR A 72 -7.37 -10.45 4.67
N ALA A 73 -8.17 -10.51 3.62
CA ALA A 73 -8.20 -9.48 2.57
C ALA A 73 -9.57 -8.82 2.58
N VAL A 74 -9.58 -7.50 2.47
CA VAL A 74 -10.81 -6.70 2.39
C VAL A 74 -10.74 -5.86 1.13
N ILE A 75 -11.78 -5.94 0.31
CA ILE A 75 -11.89 -5.12 -0.89
C ILE A 75 -13.19 -4.33 -0.79
N ASP A 76 -13.07 -3.03 -0.66
CA ASP A 76 -14.20 -2.11 -0.65
C ASP A 76 -14.35 -1.48 -2.03
N ASP A 77 -15.51 -1.62 -2.62
CA ASP A 77 -15.83 -0.97 -3.89
C ASP A 77 -16.46 0.38 -3.59
N ALA A 78 -15.64 1.41 -3.61
CA ALA A 78 -16.01 2.77 -3.26
C ALA A 78 -15.12 3.75 -4.00
N GLU A 79 -15.32 5.03 -3.77
CA GLU A 79 -14.41 6.05 -4.29
C GLU A 79 -13.02 5.89 -3.65
N ASP A 80 -12.00 6.33 -4.38
CA ASP A 80 -10.62 6.26 -3.88
C ASP A 80 -10.50 7.01 -2.56
N LEU A 81 -9.91 6.34 -1.57
CA LEU A 81 -9.65 6.96 -0.28
C LEU A 81 -8.40 7.81 -0.35
N GLY A 82 -8.43 8.93 0.37
CA GLY A 82 -7.21 9.67 0.67
C GLY A 82 -6.36 8.91 1.67
N LEU A 83 -5.12 9.36 1.84
CA LEU A 83 -4.15 8.70 2.71
C LEU A 83 -4.66 8.57 4.15
N ASP A 84 -5.13 9.68 4.73
CA ASP A 84 -5.57 9.68 6.13
C ASP A 84 -6.77 8.76 6.35
N ALA A 85 -7.73 8.75 5.42
CA ALA A 85 -8.89 7.88 5.52
C ALA A 85 -8.50 6.41 5.40
N ALA A 86 -7.58 6.08 4.50
CA ALA A 86 -7.11 4.71 4.34
C ALA A 86 -6.40 4.22 5.61
N ILE A 87 -5.56 5.06 6.19
CA ILE A 87 -4.85 4.73 7.44
C ILE A 87 -5.83 4.56 8.58
N ALA A 88 -6.76 5.51 8.75
CA ALA A 88 -7.72 5.46 9.85
C ALA A 88 -8.57 4.21 9.80
N ARG A 89 -8.93 3.77 8.59
CA ARG A 89 -9.83 2.64 8.41
C ARG A 89 -9.12 1.31 8.45
N TYR A 90 -7.93 1.20 7.87
CA TYR A 90 -7.32 -0.10 7.60
C TYR A 90 -5.96 -0.35 8.25
N ALA A 91 -5.19 0.68 8.59
CA ALA A 91 -3.88 0.45 9.19
C ALA A 91 -4.04 -0.11 10.62
N ARG A 92 -3.29 -1.15 10.92
CA ARG A 92 -3.31 -1.75 12.26
C ARG A 92 -2.71 -0.80 13.28
N ASP A 93 -3.23 -0.83 14.49
CA ASP A 93 -2.74 0.01 15.59
C ASP A 93 -1.42 -0.49 16.17
N ASP A 94 -1.06 -1.75 15.90
CA ASP A 94 0.17 -2.34 16.42
C ASP A 94 1.38 -2.20 15.51
N LEU A 95 1.27 -1.41 14.45
CA LEU A 95 2.41 -1.11 13.58
C LEU A 95 3.35 -0.13 14.25
N ASP A 96 4.66 -0.33 14.04
CA ASP A 96 5.68 0.62 14.46
C ASP A 96 5.95 1.67 13.38
N LEU A 97 5.74 1.31 12.11
CA LEU A 97 5.99 2.18 10.97
C LEU A 97 5.09 1.79 9.81
N LEU A 98 4.54 2.78 9.14
CA LEU A 98 3.81 2.57 7.88
C LEU A 98 4.63 3.16 6.74
N VAL A 99 5.02 2.29 5.82
CA VAL A 99 5.72 2.69 4.60
C VAL A 99 4.69 2.92 3.51
N VAL A 100 4.70 4.11 2.93
CA VAL A 100 3.74 4.51 1.91
C VAL A 100 4.45 4.65 0.57
N GLU A 101 3.92 4.04 -0.47
CA GLU A 101 4.40 4.23 -1.83
C GLU A 101 3.40 5.09 -2.58
N GLY A 102 3.84 6.28 -3.01
CA GLY A 102 2.98 7.23 -3.68
C GLY A 102 2.45 8.31 -2.74
N PHE A 103 1.28 8.87 -3.07
CA PHE A 103 0.67 9.98 -2.32
C PHE A 103 1.62 11.18 -2.19
N LYS A 104 2.33 11.51 -3.27
CA LYS A 104 3.41 12.51 -3.21
C LYS A 104 2.91 13.92 -2.86
N ALA A 105 1.62 14.21 -3.01
CA ALA A 105 1.04 15.50 -2.67
C ALA A 105 0.70 15.63 -1.19
N GLU A 106 0.75 14.54 -0.42
CA GLU A 106 0.40 14.56 0.99
C GLU A 106 1.55 15.11 1.85
N PRO A 107 1.23 15.86 2.93
CA PRO A 107 2.25 16.45 3.79
C PRO A 107 2.80 15.45 4.81
N LEU A 108 3.73 14.61 4.41
CA LEU A 108 4.40 13.65 5.29
C LEU A 108 5.86 13.54 4.88
N PRO A 109 6.73 13.01 5.78
CA PRO A 109 8.12 12.79 5.41
C PRO A 109 8.23 11.91 4.17
N LYS A 110 9.09 12.31 3.23
CA LYS A 110 9.22 11.63 1.95
C LYS A 110 10.66 11.30 1.65
N ILE A 111 10.87 10.15 1.00
CA ILE A 111 12.12 9.80 0.35
C ILE A 111 11.85 9.83 -1.14
N GLU A 112 12.48 10.75 -1.84
CA GLU A 112 12.35 10.83 -3.29
C GLU A 112 13.40 9.96 -3.94
N VAL A 113 12.97 9.06 -4.82
CA VAL A 113 13.84 8.14 -5.53
C VAL A 113 13.94 8.58 -6.98
N ALA A 114 15.17 8.79 -7.46
CA ALA A 114 15.40 9.22 -8.83
C ALA A 114 16.66 8.55 -9.36
N ARG A 115 16.65 8.24 -10.66
CA ARG A 115 17.86 7.84 -11.37
C ARG A 115 18.44 9.08 -12.03
N ALA A 116 19.77 9.14 -12.11
CA ALA A 116 20.46 10.26 -12.75
C ALA A 116 19.96 10.50 -14.19
N ALA A 117 19.69 9.43 -14.92
CA ALA A 117 19.19 9.52 -16.30
C ALA A 117 17.78 10.08 -16.40
N LEU A 118 16.99 10.03 -15.32
CA LEU A 118 15.61 10.51 -15.27
C LEU A 118 15.47 11.87 -14.60
N SER A 119 16.49 12.31 -13.89
CA SER A 119 16.44 13.54 -13.10
C SER A 119 16.97 14.77 -13.84
N THR A 120 17.45 14.60 -15.06
CA THR A 120 17.98 15.67 -15.89
C THR A 120 16.99 16.19 -16.89
#